data_d54fb8a117d621e090c3c6fc2affdf5d
#
_entry.id   d54fb8a117d621e090c3c6fc2affdf5d
#
_cell.length_a   1.000
_cell.length_b   1.000
_cell.length_c   1.000
_cell.angle_alpha   90.00
_cell.angle_beta   90.00
_cell.angle_gamma   90.00
#
_symmetry.space_group_name_H-M   'P 1'
#
loop_
_entity.id
_entity.type
_entity.pdbx_description
1 polymer ?
#
loop_
_entity_poly.entity_id
_entity_poly.type
_entity_poly.pdbx_seq_one_letter_code
_entity_poly.pdbx_strand_id
1 'polypeptide(L)'
;MGDKTDVVIVGGGVIGFAVAYELARRRVPVLLIDKDLPGRATSASAGGLWPVGEAVGLGCGVIYQATQAAARKQAGLDPLEVEESHDGILPAAFRDLLVASNALYPDLSSELLETCGVDIEFRLGGGLIFAVYDEAERKYVERVTAALPDSCRLEQLTPEETWRIEPMLTRELIGAALLAGEHQVNPMLTAEAFKRAAIVHGARFRHDTRVTGLRRQGDRILGVEIGDEFVAAGTVINAAGAWTGELAATAGLSVPVFPVRGQIVLSQALPRTLNACLSTSGCYIAQKLHGEVLIGSTTERVGFDVSVTPEGVSGLCKGAVRAVPLLQHVGIKRVWAGLRPGTEDELPILGPVPGIEGYINASGAFRTGIVAAPLIARLVAQSTVGEAYDMPIEPFLVERFGEHALATAGPS
;
A
#
# COMPACT_ATOMS: atom_id res chain seq x y z
N MET A 1 23.68 -14.52 27.20
CA MET A 1 22.60 -15.38 26.67
C MET A 1 21.78 -14.50 25.74
N GLY A 2 21.90 -14.69 24.42
CA GLY A 2 21.14 -13.91 23.45
C GLY A 2 19.63 -14.16 23.62
N ASP A 3 18.82 -13.10 23.52
CA ASP A 3 17.37 -13.16 23.58
C ASP A 3 16.86 -14.04 22.43
N LYS A 4 16.54 -15.31 22.72
CA LYS A 4 15.90 -16.19 21.76
C LYS A 4 14.41 -15.81 21.68
N THR A 5 13.94 -15.46 20.50
CA THR A 5 12.51 -15.27 20.23
C THR A 5 12.05 -16.26 19.16
N ASP A 6 10.77 -16.62 19.15
CA ASP A 6 10.26 -17.55 18.14
C ASP A 6 10.18 -16.87 16.78
N VAL A 7 9.76 -15.59 16.75
CA VAL A 7 9.62 -14.81 15.52
C VAL A 7 10.28 -13.44 15.65
N VAL A 8 11.11 -13.08 14.67
CA VAL A 8 11.60 -11.72 14.47
C VAL A 8 10.92 -11.13 13.21
N ILE A 9 10.31 -9.97 13.36
CA ILE A 9 9.77 -9.20 12.24
C ILE A 9 10.70 -8.01 11.97
N VAL A 10 11.14 -7.86 10.73
CA VAL A 10 11.97 -6.71 10.30
C VAL A 10 11.11 -5.73 9.52
N GLY A 11 10.95 -4.53 10.08
CA GLY A 11 10.19 -3.43 9.48
C GLY A 11 8.92 -3.07 10.23
N GLY A 12 8.83 -1.82 10.70
CA GLY A 12 7.74 -1.21 11.47
C GLY A 12 6.80 -0.38 10.60
N GLY A 13 6.46 -0.86 9.41
CA GLY A 13 5.35 -0.35 8.61
C GLY A 13 4.01 -0.96 9.03
N VAL A 14 2.92 -0.53 8.37
CA VAL A 14 1.57 -1.05 8.66
C VAL A 14 1.51 -2.58 8.57
N ILE A 15 2.19 -3.17 7.56
CA ILE A 15 2.21 -4.64 7.38
C ILE A 15 2.94 -5.31 8.56
N GLY A 16 4.16 -4.86 8.92
CA GLY A 16 4.92 -5.45 10.01
C GLY A 16 4.20 -5.35 11.36
N PHE A 17 3.56 -4.21 11.65
CA PHE A 17 2.78 -4.05 12.87
C PHE A 17 1.51 -4.91 12.87
N ALA A 18 0.81 -5.03 11.73
CA ALA A 18 -0.35 -5.90 11.61
C ALA A 18 0.03 -7.39 11.79
N VAL A 19 1.16 -7.83 11.20
CA VAL A 19 1.68 -9.19 11.42
C VAL A 19 2.06 -9.43 12.89
N ALA A 20 2.72 -8.44 13.53
CA ALA A 20 3.05 -8.53 14.95
C ALA A 20 1.78 -8.67 15.82
N TYR A 21 0.72 -7.91 15.49
CA TYR A 21 -0.57 -8.01 16.16
C TYR A 21 -1.21 -9.39 15.98
N GLU A 22 -1.28 -9.91 14.74
CA GLU A 22 -1.88 -11.21 14.44
C GLU A 22 -1.14 -12.39 15.11
N LEU A 23 0.19 -12.33 15.17
CA LEU A 23 0.99 -13.34 15.86
C LEU A 23 0.88 -13.23 17.39
N ALA A 24 0.95 -12.03 17.93
CA ALA A 24 0.88 -11.81 19.38
C ALA A 24 -0.48 -12.24 19.96
N ARG A 25 -1.60 -11.96 19.26
CA ARG A 25 -2.93 -12.45 19.67
C ARG A 25 -3.06 -13.98 19.62
N ARG A 26 -2.24 -14.66 18.81
CA ARG A 26 -2.08 -16.13 18.80
C ARG A 26 -1.09 -16.62 19.86
N ARG A 27 -0.58 -15.72 20.72
CA ARG A 27 0.41 -16.01 21.77
C ARG A 27 1.77 -16.49 21.26
N VAL A 28 2.12 -16.12 20.04
CA VAL A 28 3.47 -16.35 19.49
C VAL A 28 4.41 -15.28 20.05
N PRO A 29 5.56 -15.63 20.64
CA PRO A 29 6.56 -14.65 21.07
C PRO A 29 7.17 -13.92 19.88
N VAL A 30 6.90 -12.61 19.77
CA VAL A 30 7.32 -11.75 18.64
C VAL A 30 8.27 -10.66 19.14
N LEU A 31 9.34 -10.45 18.39
CA LEU A 31 10.18 -9.24 18.45
C LEU A 31 10.14 -8.53 17.09
N LEU A 32 9.62 -7.31 17.04
CA LEU A 32 9.70 -6.47 15.85
C LEU A 32 10.85 -5.48 15.98
N ILE A 33 11.67 -5.35 14.93
CA ILE A 33 12.83 -4.48 14.87
C ILE A 33 12.65 -3.49 13.72
N ASP A 34 12.76 -2.20 14.01
CA ASP A 34 12.57 -1.13 13.01
C ASP A 34 13.60 0.00 13.19
N LYS A 35 14.13 0.49 12.07
CA LYS A 35 15.06 1.63 12.05
C LYS A 35 14.36 2.98 11.96
N ASP A 36 13.09 3.00 11.62
CA ASP A 36 12.35 4.23 11.33
C ASP A 36 12.99 5.08 10.21
N LEU A 37 13.30 4.40 9.10
CA LEU A 37 13.91 5.06 7.93
C LEU A 37 13.00 6.13 7.32
N PRO A 38 13.54 7.25 6.83
CA PRO A 38 12.78 8.26 6.10
C PRO A 38 12.08 7.66 4.87
N GLY A 39 10.90 8.17 4.53
CA GLY A 39 10.21 7.74 3.31
C GLY A 39 9.45 6.42 3.44
N ARG A 40 9.13 5.95 4.65
CA ARG A 40 8.25 4.78 4.81
C ARG A 40 6.91 5.00 4.11
N ALA A 41 6.44 4.02 3.33
CA ALA A 41 5.18 4.09 2.59
C ALA A 41 3.98 4.41 3.49
N THR A 42 3.90 3.84 4.69
CA THR A 42 2.80 4.06 5.64
C THR A 42 2.61 5.54 5.97
N SER A 43 3.70 6.29 6.20
CA SER A 43 3.65 7.72 6.53
C SER A 43 3.33 8.62 5.34
N ALA A 44 3.33 8.05 4.13
CA ALA A 44 3.04 8.75 2.88
C ALA A 44 1.83 8.12 2.14
N SER A 45 0.90 7.54 2.89
CA SER A 45 -0.34 6.96 2.36
C SER A 45 -1.52 7.92 2.55
N ALA A 46 -2.46 7.87 1.61
CA ALA A 46 -3.77 8.51 1.77
C ALA A 46 -4.63 7.84 2.84
N GLY A 47 -4.37 6.58 3.13
CA GLY A 47 -5.26 5.78 3.97
C GLY A 47 -6.55 5.40 3.24
N GLY A 48 -6.55 5.41 1.91
CA GLY A 48 -7.66 4.91 1.11
C GLY A 48 -7.82 3.40 1.27
N LEU A 49 -9.04 3.00 1.54
CA LEU A 49 -9.49 1.61 1.53
C LEU A 49 -10.28 1.42 0.24
N TRP A 50 -9.55 1.36 -0.88
CA TRP A 50 -10.09 1.37 -2.24
C TRP A 50 -9.80 0.04 -2.97
N PRO A 51 -10.35 -1.09 -2.48
CA PRO A 51 -10.03 -2.42 -2.99
C PRO A 51 -10.33 -2.58 -4.48
N VAL A 52 -11.51 -2.16 -4.93
CA VAL A 52 -11.90 -2.27 -6.33
C VAL A 52 -11.25 -1.16 -7.15
N GLY A 53 -11.25 0.07 -6.65
CA GLY A 53 -10.63 1.22 -7.32
C GLY A 53 -9.17 0.98 -7.66
N GLU A 54 -8.37 0.44 -6.74
CA GLU A 54 -6.97 0.09 -6.98
C GLU A 54 -6.83 -1.10 -7.95
N ALA A 55 -7.69 -2.12 -7.80
CA ALA A 55 -7.64 -3.31 -8.65
C ALA A 55 -7.96 -3.04 -10.12
N VAL A 56 -8.70 -1.97 -10.42
CA VAL A 56 -9.07 -1.59 -11.80
C VAL A 56 -8.46 -0.26 -12.24
N GLY A 57 -7.44 0.22 -11.54
CA GLY A 57 -6.72 1.43 -11.92
C GLY A 57 -7.46 2.75 -11.75
N LEU A 58 -8.60 2.76 -11.06
CA LEU A 58 -9.38 3.99 -10.77
C LEU A 58 -8.99 4.63 -9.43
N GLY A 59 -8.19 3.95 -8.59
CA GLY A 59 -7.76 4.45 -7.27
C GLY A 59 -6.63 5.45 -7.35
N CYS A 60 -5.48 5.06 -7.87
CA CYS A 60 -4.26 5.88 -7.93
C CYS A 60 -3.44 5.60 -9.18
N GLY A 61 -3.69 6.30 -10.27
CA GLY A 61 -2.63 6.60 -11.22
C GLY A 61 -2.20 5.57 -12.28
N VAL A 62 -2.84 4.41 -12.43
CA VAL A 62 -2.54 3.52 -13.57
C VAL A 62 -2.99 4.17 -14.90
N ILE A 63 -4.14 4.83 -14.90
CA ILE A 63 -4.58 5.61 -16.07
C ILE A 63 -3.60 6.75 -16.36
N TYR A 64 -3.01 7.35 -15.31
CA TYR A 64 -2.00 8.41 -15.47
C TYR A 64 -0.79 7.92 -16.27
N GLN A 65 -0.27 6.73 -16.02
CA GLN A 65 0.84 6.16 -16.81
C GLN A 65 0.44 5.92 -18.25
N ALA A 66 -0.74 5.37 -18.51
CA ALA A 66 -1.25 5.14 -19.85
C ALA A 66 -1.51 6.46 -20.61
N THR A 67 -2.08 7.47 -19.95
CA THR A 67 -2.33 8.79 -20.55
C THR A 67 -1.02 9.58 -20.76
N GLN A 68 -0.06 9.48 -19.84
CA GLN A 68 1.29 10.06 -20.02
C GLN A 68 2.04 9.39 -21.16
N ALA A 69 1.99 8.08 -21.31
CA ALA A 69 2.58 7.36 -22.42
C ALA A 69 1.96 7.78 -23.76
N ALA A 70 0.62 7.93 -23.81
CA ALA A 70 -0.09 8.43 -24.99
C ALA A 70 0.28 9.89 -25.32
N ALA A 71 0.35 10.76 -24.32
CA ALA A 71 0.73 12.16 -24.49
C ALA A 71 2.18 12.31 -24.96
N ARG A 72 3.12 11.54 -24.43
CA ARG A 72 4.52 11.50 -24.87
C ARG A 72 4.65 10.98 -26.30
N LYS A 73 3.90 9.96 -26.67
CA LYS A 73 3.84 9.44 -28.03
C LYS A 73 3.33 10.51 -29.02
N GLN A 74 2.30 11.28 -28.66
CA GLN A 74 1.80 12.39 -29.46
C GLN A 74 2.82 13.54 -29.58
N ALA A 75 3.63 13.77 -28.54
CA ALA A 75 4.66 14.80 -28.51
C ALA A 75 5.97 14.35 -29.20
N GLY A 76 6.06 13.14 -29.75
CA GLY A 76 7.27 12.61 -30.40
C GLY A 76 8.43 12.37 -29.41
N LEU A 77 8.13 12.26 -28.12
CA LEU A 77 9.10 11.92 -27.09
C LEU A 77 9.19 10.40 -26.95
N ASP A 78 10.40 9.90 -26.60
CA ASP A 78 10.58 8.48 -26.33
C ASP A 78 9.51 7.98 -25.35
N PRO A 79 8.85 6.85 -25.65
CA PRO A 79 7.96 6.24 -24.68
C PRO A 79 8.76 6.02 -23.40
N LEU A 80 8.20 6.41 -22.27
CA LEU A 80 8.61 5.76 -21.03
C LEU A 80 8.46 4.28 -21.32
N GLU A 81 9.46 3.46 -21.00
CA GLU A 81 9.32 2.00 -21.02
C GLU A 81 8.20 1.62 -20.03
N VAL A 82 6.98 1.84 -20.46
CA VAL A 82 5.80 1.29 -19.84
C VAL A 82 5.69 -0.08 -20.50
N GLU A 83 6.19 -1.08 -19.83
CA GLU A 83 5.86 -2.45 -20.21
C GLU A 83 4.33 -2.53 -20.35
N GLU A 84 3.87 -2.93 -21.52
CA GLU A 84 2.46 -3.12 -21.89
C GLU A 84 1.79 -4.25 -21.08
N SER A 85 2.31 -4.58 -19.89
CA SER A 85 1.99 -5.80 -19.17
C SER A 85 0.59 -5.85 -18.55
N HIS A 86 -0.11 -4.74 -18.37
CA HIS A 86 -1.45 -4.78 -17.78
C HIS A 86 -2.41 -3.79 -18.42
N ASP A 87 -3.59 -4.27 -18.77
CA ASP A 87 -4.79 -3.49 -19.17
C ASP A 87 -5.28 -2.47 -18.11
N GLY A 88 -4.48 -2.23 -17.06
CA GLY A 88 -4.86 -1.44 -15.89
C GLY A 88 -5.76 -2.21 -14.91
N ILE A 89 -6.06 -3.48 -15.19
CA ILE A 89 -6.85 -4.37 -14.34
C ILE A 89 -5.92 -5.42 -13.74
N LEU A 90 -5.79 -5.41 -12.43
CA LEU A 90 -4.99 -6.40 -11.70
C LEU A 90 -5.68 -7.76 -11.64
N PRO A 91 -4.94 -8.87 -11.46
CA PRO A 91 -5.49 -10.21 -11.38
C PRO A 91 -6.62 -10.35 -10.35
N ALA A 92 -7.61 -11.20 -10.65
CA ALA A 92 -8.76 -11.42 -9.78
C ALA A 92 -8.37 -11.84 -8.36
N ALA A 93 -7.35 -12.71 -8.22
CA ALA A 93 -6.87 -13.13 -6.92
C ALA A 93 -6.43 -11.95 -6.02
N PHE A 94 -5.82 -10.92 -6.62
CA PHE A 94 -5.41 -9.73 -5.86
C PHE A 94 -6.61 -8.83 -5.53
N ARG A 95 -7.51 -8.59 -6.48
CA ARG A 95 -8.77 -7.90 -6.20
C ARG A 95 -9.53 -8.57 -5.04
N ASP A 96 -9.64 -9.89 -5.08
CA ASP A 96 -10.36 -10.67 -4.07
C ASP A 96 -9.68 -10.58 -2.70
N LEU A 97 -8.33 -10.57 -2.66
CA LEU A 97 -7.57 -10.28 -1.43
C LEU A 97 -7.89 -8.89 -0.87
N LEU A 98 -7.90 -7.86 -1.73
CA LEU A 98 -8.19 -6.49 -1.31
C LEU A 98 -9.62 -6.34 -0.79
N VAL A 99 -10.61 -6.93 -1.49
CA VAL A 99 -12.03 -6.89 -1.09
C VAL A 99 -12.24 -7.62 0.23
N ALA A 100 -11.68 -8.82 0.38
CA ALA A 100 -11.77 -9.58 1.63
C ALA A 100 -11.07 -8.86 2.80
N SER A 101 -9.94 -8.22 2.54
CA SER A 101 -9.23 -7.43 3.56
C SER A 101 -10.01 -6.18 3.96
N ASN A 102 -10.61 -5.47 3.00
CA ASN A 102 -11.45 -4.30 3.27
C ASN A 102 -12.66 -4.66 4.16
N ALA A 103 -13.25 -5.83 3.93
CA ALA A 103 -14.39 -6.31 4.72
C ALA A 103 -14.07 -6.54 6.21
N LEU A 104 -12.79 -6.64 6.57
CA LEU A 104 -12.37 -6.79 7.98
C LEU A 104 -12.34 -5.45 8.72
N TYR A 105 -12.25 -4.31 8.04
CA TYR A 105 -12.01 -3.02 8.68
C TYR A 105 -13.08 -2.56 9.66
N PRO A 106 -14.40 -2.75 9.43
CA PRO A 106 -15.42 -2.34 10.39
C PRO A 106 -15.21 -2.96 11.78
N ASP A 107 -15.07 -4.28 11.83
CA ASP A 107 -14.88 -5.01 13.10
C ASP A 107 -13.49 -4.73 13.68
N LEU A 108 -12.46 -4.72 12.85
CA LEU A 108 -11.10 -4.42 13.24
C LEU A 108 -10.95 -3.02 13.84
N SER A 109 -11.65 -2.01 13.31
CA SER A 109 -11.64 -0.65 13.86
C SER A 109 -12.15 -0.63 15.30
N SER A 110 -13.23 -1.34 15.58
CA SER A 110 -13.81 -1.48 16.92
C SER A 110 -12.88 -2.27 17.85
N GLU A 111 -12.35 -3.40 17.37
CA GLU A 111 -11.42 -4.26 18.12
C GLU A 111 -10.14 -3.51 18.54
N LEU A 112 -9.55 -2.74 17.61
CA LEU A 112 -8.34 -1.95 17.90
C LEU A 112 -8.63 -0.83 18.91
N LEU A 113 -9.76 -0.13 18.76
CA LEU A 113 -10.17 0.90 19.72
C LEU A 113 -10.34 0.33 21.13
N GLU A 114 -11.02 -0.81 21.26
CA GLU A 114 -11.22 -1.49 22.53
C GLU A 114 -9.91 -2.01 23.15
N THR A 115 -9.03 -2.58 22.29
CA THR A 115 -7.77 -3.19 22.74
C THR A 115 -6.74 -2.18 23.19
N CYS A 116 -6.58 -1.08 22.46
CA CYS A 116 -5.45 -0.15 22.68
C CYS A 116 -5.83 1.33 22.78
N GLY A 117 -7.13 1.66 22.70
CA GLY A 117 -7.63 3.04 22.83
C GLY A 117 -7.31 3.94 21.63
N VAL A 118 -6.91 3.39 20.48
CA VAL A 118 -6.59 4.16 19.29
C VAL A 118 -7.73 4.05 18.28
N ASP A 119 -8.40 5.17 18.00
CA ASP A 119 -9.34 5.29 16.89
C ASP A 119 -8.56 5.49 15.58
N ILE A 120 -8.72 4.57 14.64
CA ILE A 120 -8.08 4.63 13.32
C ILE A 120 -8.79 5.58 12.35
N GLU A 121 -9.80 6.29 12.82
CA GLU A 121 -10.63 7.21 12.02
C GLU A 121 -11.30 6.49 10.83
N PHE A 122 -11.73 5.25 11.03
CA PHE A 122 -12.45 4.51 10.00
C PHE A 122 -13.77 5.19 9.68
N ARG A 123 -14.01 5.45 8.40
CA ARG A 123 -15.22 6.11 7.94
C ARG A 123 -15.93 5.30 6.89
N LEU A 124 -17.17 4.97 7.23
CA LEU A 124 -18.17 4.47 6.30
C LEU A 124 -18.78 5.65 5.53
N GLY A 125 -18.93 5.48 4.22
CA GLY A 125 -19.68 6.40 3.39
C GLY A 125 -18.86 7.38 2.57
N GLY A 126 -19.52 7.95 1.56
CA GLY A 126 -18.94 8.81 0.54
C GLY A 126 -18.32 8.04 -0.63
N GLY A 127 -17.74 6.89 -0.39
CA GLY A 127 -17.11 6.08 -1.44
C GLY A 127 -15.88 6.72 -2.08
N LEU A 128 -15.50 6.18 -3.23
CA LEU A 128 -14.52 6.76 -4.15
C LEU A 128 -15.23 7.18 -5.44
N ILE A 129 -15.08 8.43 -5.83
CA ILE A 129 -15.57 8.96 -7.11
C ILE A 129 -14.38 9.18 -8.03
N PHE A 130 -14.35 8.46 -9.15
CA PHE A 130 -13.43 8.75 -10.24
C PHE A 130 -14.08 9.73 -11.21
N ALA A 131 -13.53 10.94 -11.32
CA ALA A 131 -14.04 11.98 -12.20
C ALA A 131 -13.60 11.74 -13.65
N VAL A 132 -14.54 11.73 -14.56
CA VAL A 132 -14.34 11.49 -16.01
C VAL A 132 -14.40 12.82 -16.77
N TYR A 133 -13.34 13.15 -17.51
CA TYR A 133 -13.21 14.43 -18.21
C TYR A 133 -13.25 14.30 -19.72
N ASP A 134 -13.04 13.11 -20.25
CA ASP A 134 -13.05 12.89 -21.71
C ASP A 134 -13.57 11.50 -22.08
N GLU A 135 -13.73 11.30 -23.38
CA GLU A 135 -14.27 10.07 -23.95
C GLU A 135 -13.33 8.85 -23.75
N ALA A 136 -12.01 9.06 -23.66
CA ALA A 136 -11.07 7.96 -23.44
C ALA A 136 -11.21 7.42 -22.01
N GLU A 137 -11.31 8.31 -21.03
CA GLU A 137 -11.59 7.93 -19.63
C GLU A 137 -12.96 7.26 -19.48
N ARG A 138 -14.00 7.75 -20.20
CA ARG A 138 -15.33 7.15 -20.20
C ARG A 138 -15.29 5.71 -20.73
N LYS A 139 -14.65 5.49 -21.88
CA LYS A 139 -14.48 4.14 -22.44
C LYS A 139 -13.69 3.21 -21.52
N TYR A 140 -12.69 3.76 -20.80
CA TYR A 140 -11.97 2.99 -19.79
C TYR A 140 -12.91 2.55 -18.66
N VAL A 141 -13.70 3.47 -18.10
CA VAL A 141 -14.68 3.16 -17.05
C VAL A 141 -15.71 2.11 -17.52
N GLU A 142 -16.23 2.24 -18.73
CA GLU A 142 -17.13 1.26 -19.33
C GLU A 142 -16.50 -0.13 -19.42
N ARG A 143 -15.24 -0.19 -19.89
CA ARG A 143 -14.47 -1.45 -20.00
C ARG A 143 -14.25 -2.11 -18.63
N VAL A 144 -13.79 -1.36 -17.64
CA VAL A 144 -13.54 -1.93 -16.30
C VAL A 144 -14.84 -2.34 -15.61
N THR A 145 -15.93 -1.58 -15.81
CA THR A 145 -17.26 -1.95 -15.31
C THR A 145 -17.70 -3.29 -15.86
N ALA A 146 -17.52 -3.52 -17.17
CA ALA A 146 -17.88 -4.78 -17.82
C ALA A 146 -17.02 -5.98 -17.36
N ALA A 147 -15.81 -5.73 -16.87
CA ALA A 147 -14.89 -6.76 -16.40
C ALA A 147 -15.06 -7.10 -14.90
N LEU A 148 -15.78 -6.30 -14.15
CA LEU A 148 -16.00 -6.51 -12.72
C LEU A 148 -17.13 -7.53 -12.49
N PRO A 149 -17.00 -8.40 -11.46
CA PRO A 149 -18.12 -9.22 -11.02
C PRO A 149 -19.21 -8.35 -10.34
N ASP A 150 -20.45 -8.81 -10.37
CA ASP A 150 -21.61 -8.10 -9.80
C ASP A 150 -21.44 -7.72 -8.31
N SER A 151 -20.60 -8.45 -7.58
CA SER A 151 -20.28 -8.15 -6.19
C SER A 151 -19.43 -6.87 -6.02
N CYS A 152 -18.73 -6.44 -7.07
CA CYS A 152 -17.92 -5.22 -7.09
C CYS A 152 -18.70 -4.12 -7.80
N ARG A 153 -19.61 -3.47 -7.08
CA ARG A 153 -20.46 -2.43 -7.66
C ARG A 153 -19.68 -1.17 -8.01
N LEU A 154 -19.63 -0.90 -9.32
CA LEU A 154 -19.19 0.38 -9.86
C LEU A 154 -20.41 1.01 -10.54
N GLU A 155 -20.82 2.19 -10.11
CA GLU A 155 -21.95 2.93 -10.67
C GLU A 155 -21.43 4.03 -11.58
N GLN A 156 -21.89 4.06 -12.83
CA GLN A 156 -21.60 5.16 -13.73
C GLN A 156 -22.61 6.27 -13.48
N LEU A 157 -22.14 7.49 -13.27
CA LEU A 157 -22.93 8.66 -12.94
C LEU A 157 -22.89 9.68 -14.06
N THR A 158 -24.05 10.29 -14.33
CA THR A 158 -24.12 11.53 -15.10
C THR A 158 -23.48 12.69 -14.34
N PRO A 159 -23.14 13.81 -15.01
CA PRO A 159 -22.64 15.00 -14.31
C PRO A 159 -23.60 15.49 -13.22
N GLU A 160 -24.90 15.51 -13.49
CA GLU A 160 -25.93 15.97 -12.55
C GLU A 160 -26.02 15.09 -11.30
N GLU A 161 -25.92 13.77 -11.47
CA GLU A 161 -25.88 12.81 -10.36
C GLU A 161 -24.60 12.98 -9.55
N THR A 162 -23.48 13.17 -10.22
CA THR A 162 -22.18 13.41 -9.59
C THR A 162 -22.22 14.65 -8.71
N TRP A 163 -22.75 15.77 -9.21
CA TRP A 163 -22.83 17.03 -8.44
C TRP A 163 -23.85 16.98 -7.29
N ARG A 164 -24.84 16.10 -7.33
CA ARG A 164 -25.72 15.87 -6.17
C ARG A 164 -24.97 15.18 -5.02
N ILE A 165 -24.05 14.27 -5.34
CA ILE A 165 -23.22 13.57 -4.35
C ILE A 165 -22.05 14.43 -3.89
N GLU A 166 -21.32 15.04 -4.85
CA GLU A 166 -20.13 15.84 -4.60
C GLU A 166 -20.22 17.22 -5.29
N PRO A 167 -20.87 18.19 -4.65
CA PRO A 167 -21.15 19.51 -5.25
C PRO A 167 -19.90 20.32 -5.60
N MET A 168 -18.77 20.01 -4.95
CA MET A 168 -17.52 20.79 -5.08
C MET A 168 -16.70 20.39 -6.31
N LEU A 169 -17.09 19.32 -7.02
CA LEU A 169 -16.44 18.93 -8.27
C LEU A 169 -16.66 19.96 -9.36
N THR A 170 -15.63 20.12 -10.19
CA THR A 170 -15.65 20.98 -11.38
C THR A 170 -16.83 20.72 -12.28
N ARG A 171 -17.24 21.74 -13.06
CA ARG A 171 -18.28 21.61 -14.09
C ARG A 171 -17.75 21.11 -15.43
N GLU A 172 -16.46 20.84 -15.55
CA GLU A 172 -15.82 20.32 -16.77
C GLU A 172 -15.98 18.80 -16.95
N LEU A 173 -16.38 18.06 -15.90
CA LEU A 173 -16.56 16.62 -15.99
C LEU A 173 -17.71 16.24 -16.91
N ILE A 174 -17.57 15.13 -17.65
CA ILE A 174 -18.59 14.55 -18.54
C ILE A 174 -19.30 13.34 -17.91
N GLY A 175 -18.90 12.94 -16.70
CA GLY A 175 -19.47 11.84 -15.92
C GLY A 175 -18.55 11.47 -14.78
N ALA A 176 -18.89 10.41 -14.06
CA ALA A 176 -18.05 9.84 -13.02
C ALA A 176 -18.32 8.34 -12.85
N ALA A 177 -17.41 7.66 -12.16
CA ALA A 177 -17.61 6.32 -11.63
C ALA A 177 -17.62 6.37 -10.11
N LEU A 178 -18.66 5.82 -9.47
CA LEU A 178 -18.81 5.72 -8.02
C LEU A 178 -18.56 4.29 -7.55
N LEU A 179 -17.66 4.13 -6.61
CA LEU A 179 -17.39 2.92 -5.87
C LEU A 179 -17.84 3.15 -4.42
N ALA A 180 -19.11 2.85 -4.13
CA ALA A 180 -19.75 3.17 -2.85
C ALA A 180 -19.18 2.38 -1.65
N GLY A 181 -18.62 1.19 -1.90
CA GLY A 181 -17.99 0.33 -0.87
C GLY A 181 -16.57 0.70 -0.52
N GLU A 182 -16.04 1.78 -1.06
CA GLU A 182 -14.71 2.29 -0.78
C GLU A 182 -14.73 3.21 0.45
N HIS A 183 -13.70 3.11 1.29
CA HIS A 183 -13.63 3.80 2.59
C HIS A 183 -12.29 4.50 2.78
N GLN A 184 -12.06 5.05 3.97
CA GLN A 184 -10.77 5.59 4.36
C GLN A 184 -10.51 5.45 5.85
N VAL A 185 -9.23 5.43 6.19
CA VAL A 185 -8.69 5.47 7.56
C VAL A 185 -7.60 6.52 7.66
N ASN A 186 -7.14 6.78 8.87
CA ASN A 186 -5.88 7.48 9.09
C ASN A 186 -4.73 6.44 9.09
N PRO A 187 -3.83 6.44 8.09
CA PRO A 187 -2.82 5.39 7.95
C PRO A 187 -1.82 5.37 9.10
N MET A 188 -1.50 6.53 9.67
CA MET A 188 -0.58 6.63 10.81
C MET A 188 -1.22 6.08 12.09
N LEU A 189 -2.49 6.41 12.34
CA LEU A 189 -3.23 5.88 13.49
C LEU A 189 -3.49 4.38 13.32
N THR A 190 -3.72 3.90 12.09
CA THR A 190 -3.88 2.46 11.82
C THR A 190 -2.60 1.69 12.16
N ALA A 191 -1.43 2.18 11.75
CA ALA A 191 -0.16 1.56 12.09
C ALA A 191 0.12 1.62 13.60
N GLU A 192 -0.17 2.75 14.25
CA GLU A 192 -0.01 2.91 15.70
C GLU A 192 -0.98 2.01 16.49
N ALA A 193 -2.21 1.85 16.02
CA ALA A 193 -3.20 0.95 16.64
C ALA A 193 -2.71 -0.50 16.60
N PHE A 194 -2.28 -1.00 15.44
CA PHE A 194 -1.70 -2.34 15.33
C PHE A 194 -0.49 -2.52 16.26
N LYS A 195 0.42 -1.54 16.29
CA LYS A 195 1.58 -1.56 17.17
C LYS A 195 1.18 -1.67 18.64
N ARG A 196 0.28 -0.78 19.12
CA ARG A 196 -0.15 -0.78 20.52
C ARG A 196 -0.93 -2.04 20.87
N ALA A 197 -1.82 -2.49 20.00
CA ALA A 197 -2.55 -3.73 20.23
C ALA A 197 -1.60 -4.95 20.28
N ALA A 198 -0.57 -5.00 19.43
CA ALA A 198 0.45 -6.04 19.51
C ALA A 198 1.21 -6.00 20.85
N ILE A 199 1.54 -4.82 21.39
CA ILE A 199 2.16 -4.66 22.72
C ILE A 199 1.23 -5.18 23.83
N VAL A 200 -0.05 -4.85 23.79
CA VAL A 200 -1.06 -5.36 24.74
C VAL A 200 -1.08 -6.90 24.75
N HIS A 201 -0.89 -7.52 23.59
CA HIS A 201 -0.81 -8.98 23.45
C HIS A 201 0.60 -9.55 23.70
N GLY A 202 1.58 -8.74 24.13
CA GLY A 202 2.90 -9.20 24.57
C GLY A 202 4.01 -9.16 23.50
N ALA A 203 3.77 -8.55 22.33
CA ALA A 203 4.85 -8.32 21.37
C ALA A 203 5.89 -7.33 21.92
N ARG A 204 7.17 -7.56 21.60
CA ARG A 204 8.28 -6.69 21.96
C ARG A 204 8.74 -5.90 20.74
N PHE A 205 9.25 -4.68 20.97
CA PHE A 205 9.70 -3.78 19.90
C PHE A 205 11.09 -3.22 20.21
N ARG A 206 11.96 -3.20 19.17
CA ARG A 206 13.23 -2.47 19.17
C ARG A 206 13.15 -1.37 18.12
N HIS A 207 13.05 -0.14 18.59
CA HIS A 207 13.00 1.07 17.77
C HIS A 207 14.40 1.57 17.44
N ASP A 208 14.52 2.44 16.44
CA ASP A 208 15.78 3.04 15.99
C ASP A 208 16.92 2.04 15.76
N THR A 209 16.55 0.80 15.43
CA THR A 209 17.48 -0.31 15.32
C THR A 209 17.51 -0.82 13.88
N ARG A 210 18.65 -0.71 13.22
CA ARG A 210 18.82 -1.22 11.86
C ARG A 210 19.25 -2.68 11.90
N VAL A 211 18.45 -3.54 11.29
CA VAL A 211 18.90 -4.89 10.92
C VAL A 211 19.85 -4.74 9.73
N THR A 212 21.07 -5.22 9.89
CA THR A 212 22.16 -5.10 8.91
C THR A 212 22.27 -6.31 8.01
N GLY A 213 21.71 -7.46 8.42
CA GLY A 213 21.74 -8.68 7.62
C GLY A 213 20.90 -9.81 8.22
N LEU A 214 20.78 -10.86 7.41
CA LEU A 214 20.19 -12.14 7.80
C LEU A 214 21.30 -13.18 7.92
N ARG A 215 21.36 -13.91 9.04
CA ARG A 215 22.32 -15.01 9.18
C ARG A 215 21.73 -16.28 8.61
N ARG A 216 22.36 -16.78 7.54
CA ARG A 216 21.98 -18.03 6.86
C ARG A 216 23.04 -19.12 7.13
N GLN A 217 22.57 -20.34 7.33
CA GLN A 217 23.41 -21.55 7.39
C GLN A 217 22.75 -22.64 6.53
N GLY A 218 23.37 -22.98 5.40
CA GLY A 218 22.73 -23.88 4.42
C GLY A 218 21.41 -23.30 3.92
N ASP A 219 20.35 -24.08 4.07
CA ASP A 219 19.01 -23.69 3.62
C ASP A 219 18.15 -23.09 4.74
N ARG A 220 18.79 -22.63 5.83
CA ARG A 220 18.06 -22.09 6.98
C ARG A 220 18.51 -20.69 7.37
N ILE A 221 17.57 -19.79 7.61
CA ILE A 221 17.79 -18.51 8.27
C ILE A 221 17.72 -18.72 9.79
N LEU A 222 18.80 -18.31 10.50
CA LEU A 222 18.94 -18.50 11.94
C LEU A 222 18.52 -17.29 12.78
N GLY A 223 18.36 -16.13 12.15
CA GLY A 223 18.03 -14.87 12.80
C GLY A 223 18.56 -13.66 12.05
N VAL A 224 18.65 -12.54 12.75
CA VAL A 224 19.05 -11.25 12.17
C VAL A 224 20.33 -10.70 12.80
N GLU A 225 21.08 -9.91 12.05
CA GLU A 225 22.27 -9.20 12.48
C GLU A 225 21.97 -7.71 12.71
N ILE A 226 22.51 -7.15 13.78
CA ILE A 226 22.36 -5.74 14.17
C ILE A 226 23.76 -5.23 14.49
N GLY A 227 24.52 -4.80 13.48
CA GLY A 227 25.95 -4.57 13.62
C GLY A 227 26.64 -5.86 14.06
N ASP A 228 27.32 -5.84 15.23
CA ASP A 228 28.01 -7.01 15.79
C ASP A 228 27.08 -7.93 16.64
N GLU A 229 25.86 -7.49 16.91
CA GLU A 229 24.87 -8.27 17.67
C GLU A 229 24.15 -9.27 16.77
N PHE A 230 23.91 -10.47 17.27
CA PHE A 230 23.07 -11.48 16.62
C PHE A 230 21.84 -11.76 17.47
N VAL A 231 20.66 -11.65 16.85
CA VAL A 231 19.37 -12.02 17.45
C VAL A 231 18.87 -13.29 16.79
N ALA A 232 18.92 -14.41 17.54
CA ALA A 232 18.45 -15.71 17.07
C ALA A 232 16.93 -15.73 16.98
N ALA A 233 16.38 -16.35 15.92
CA ALA A 233 14.96 -16.52 15.70
C ALA A 233 14.64 -17.89 15.10
N GLY A 234 13.46 -18.42 15.43
CA GLY A 234 12.91 -19.59 14.74
C GLY A 234 12.47 -19.25 13.33
N THR A 235 11.85 -18.08 13.16
CA THR A 235 11.43 -17.52 11.87
C THR A 235 11.72 -16.02 11.81
N VAL A 236 12.23 -15.55 10.68
CA VAL A 236 12.37 -14.13 10.34
C VAL A 236 11.32 -13.76 9.29
N ILE A 237 10.50 -12.76 9.60
CA ILE A 237 9.52 -12.20 8.66
C ILE A 237 10.07 -10.89 8.11
N ASN A 238 10.29 -10.86 6.80
CA ASN A 238 10.78 -9.67 6.12
C ASN A 238 9.59 -8.78 5.69
N ALA A 239 9.29 -7.77 6.51
CA ALA A 239 8.30 -6.73 6.29
C ALA A 239 8.94 -5.36 6.07
N ALA A 240 10.18 -5.33 5.54
CA ALA A 240 11.01 -4.14 5.41
C ALA A 240 10.56 -3.18 4.27
N GLY A 241 9.37 -3.37 3.71
CA GLY A 241 8.80 -2.49 2.69
C GLY A 241 9.74 -2.36 1.47
N ALA A 242 10.06 -1.14 1.07
CA ALA A 242 10.93 -0.89 -0.08
C ALA A 242 12.36 -1.46 0.07
N TRP A 243 12.81 -1.76 1.29
CA TRP A 243 14.14 -2.33 1.60
C TRP A 243 14.14 -3.86 1.66
N THR A 244 13.00 -4.52 1.36
CA THR A 244 12.86 -5.98 1.42
C THR A 244 13.89 -6.71 0.56
N GLY A 245 14.12 -6.24 -0.68
CA GLY A 245 15.10 -6.84 -1.59
C GLY A 245 16.55 -6.72 -1.07
N GLU A 246 16.93 -5.56 -0.54
CA GLU A 246 18.26 -5.34 0.04
C GLU A 246 18.52 -6.26 1.24
N LEU A 247 17.52 -6.40 2.13
CA LEU A 247 17.64 -7.28 3.29
C LEU A 247 17.76 -8.75 2.87
N ALA A 248 16.91 -9.20 1.94
CA ALA A 248 16.95 -10.58 1.42
C ALA A 248 18.31 -10.90 0.78
N ALA A 249 18.89 -9.95 0.02
CA ALA A 249 20.18 -10.12 -0.64
C ALA A 249 21.32 -10.39 0.34
N THR A 250 21.26 -9.94 1.58
CA THR A 250 22.29 -10.23 2.60
C THR A 250 22.40 -11.73 2.93
N ALA A 251 21.36 -12.51 2.65
CA ALA A 251 21.36 -13.96 2.80
C ALA A 251 21.46 -14.69 1.45
N GLY A 252 21.79 -13.98 0.36
CA GLY A 252 21.82 -14.55 -0.99
C GLY A 252 20.43 -14.91 -1.55
N LEU A 253 19.37 -14.26 -1.07
CA LEU A 253 18.01 -14.44 -1.58
C LEU A 253 17.66 -13.29 -2.53
N SER A 254 16.98 -13.60 -3.63
CA SER A 254 16.44 -12.61 -4.55
C SER A 254 14.95 -12.42 -4.32
N VAL A 255 14.56 -11.26 -3.80
CA VAL A 255 13.15 -10.88 -3.63
C VAL A 255 12.94 -9.58 -4.42
N PRO A 256 12.23 -9.63 -5.57
CA PRO A 256 12.17 -8.52 -6.53
C PRO A 256 11.20 -7.42 -6.07
N VAL A 257 11.56 -6.76 -4.98
CA VAL A 257 10.90 -5.56 -4.45
C VAL A 257 11.82 -4.36 -4.64
N PHE A 258 11.29 -3.28 -5.21
CA PHE A 258 12.04 -2.06 -5.47
C PHE A 258 11.27 -0.81 -4.97
N PRO A 259 11.99 0.29 -4.64
CA PRO A 259 11.37 1.53 -4.19
C PRO A 259 10.69 2.27 -5.35
N VAL A 260 9.44 2.73 -5.10
CA VAL A 260 8.70 3.62 -6.00
C VAL A 260 8.28 4.86 -5.23
N ARG A 261 8.87 6.01 -5.56
CA ARG A 261 8.55 7.28 -4.90
C ARG A 261 7.14 7.75 -5.22
N GLY A 262 6.43 8.22 -4.20
CA GLY A 262 5.19 8.97 -4.33
C GLY A 262 5.23 10.25 -3.53
N GLN A 263 5.13 11.39 -4.21
CA GLN A 263 5.05 12.71 -3.58
C GLN A 263 3.60 13.03 -3.22
N ILE A 264 3.40 13.76 -2.13
CA ILE A 264 2.09 14.08 -1.56
C ILE A 264 2.07 15.53 -1.11
N VAL A 265 0.92 16.16 -1.27
CA VAL A 265 0.60 17.53 -0.81
C VAL A 265 -0.51 17.44 0.24
N LEU A 266 -0.35 18.13 1.35
CA LEU A 266 -1.38 18.32 2.37
C LEU A 266 -1.74 19.80 2.46
N SER A 267 -3.02 20.11 2.35
CA SER A 267 -3.54 21.47 2.48
C SER A 267 -3.65 21.91 3.94
N GLN A 268 -3.88 23.20 4.17
CA GLN A 268 -4.47 23.67 5.42
C GLN A 268 -5.87 23.06 5.59
N ALA A 269 -6.32 23.01 6.85
CA ALA A 269 -7.63 22.47 7.19
C ALA A 269 -8.76 23.35 6.63
N LEU A 270 -9.77 22.69 6.08
CA LEU A 270 -11.03 23.27 5.65
C LEU A 270 -12.17 22.72 6.50
N PRO A 271 -13.29 23.43 6.62
CA PRO A 271 -14.54 22.80 7.04
C PRO A 271 -14.82 21.57 6.17
N ARG A 272 -15.67 20.66 6.64
CA ARG A 272 -16.03 19.50 5.80
C ARG A 272 -16.59 19.98 4.47
N THR A 273 -15.84 19.74 3.40
CA THR A 273 -16.09 20.26 2.05
C THR A 273 -16.34 19.13 1.06
N LEU A 274 -15.63 18.00 1.24
CA LEU A 274 -15.76 16.84 0.37
C LEU A 274 -16.53 15.73 1.07
N ASN A 275 -17.49 15.13 0.37
CA ASN A 275 -18.33 14.04 0.85
C ASN A 275 -17.70 12.68 0.58
N ALA A 276 -16.95 12.56 -0.53
CA ALA A 276 -16.29 11.34 -0.99
C ALA A 276 -14.78 11.53 -1.09
N CYS A 277 -14.03 10.42 -1.21
CA CYS A 277 -12.71 10.45 -1.79
C CYS A 277 -12.83 10.63 -3.30
N LEU A 278 -11.94 11.43 -3.88
CA LEU A 278 -11.95 11.70 -5.31
C LEU A 278 -10.70 11.12 -5.95
N SER A 279 -10.84 10.60 -7.15
CA SER A 279 -9.75 10.17 -8.00
C SER A 279 -9.92 10.74 -9.39
N THR A 280 -8.82 11.01 -10.05
CA THR A 280 -8.74 11.50 -11.42
C THR A 280 -7.58 10.82 -12.11
N SER A 281 -7.42 11.00 -13.41
CA SER A 281 -6.22 10.57 -14.12
C SER A 281 -4.92 11.23 -13.63
N GLY A 282 -4.99 12.31 -12.86
CA GLY A 282 -3.82 13.07 -12.40
C GLY A 282 -3.50 12.98 -10.91
N CYS A 283 -4.50 12.73 -10.08
CA CYS A 283 -4.32 12.65 -8.63
C CYS A 283 -5.54 12.05 -7.94
N TYR A 284 -5.35 11.62 -6.69
CA TYR A 284 -6.45 11.43 -5.74
C TYR A 284 -6.54 12.61 -4.77
N ILE A 285 -7.73 12.83 -4.21
CA ILE A 285 -8.02 13.91 -3.26
C ILE A 285 -8.87 13.33 -2.14
N ALA A 286 -8.38 13.42 -0.89
CA ALA A 286 -9.08 12.87 0.27
C ALA A 286 -9.07 13.87 1.42
N GLN A 287 -10.25 14.35 1.82
CA GLN A 287 -10.36 15.19 3.01
C GLN A 287 -10.34 14.33 4.27
N LYS A 288 -9.44 14.69 5.20
CA LYS A 288 -9.26 14.01 6.48
C LYS A 288 -10.23 14.52 7.54
N LEU A 289 -10.31 13.79 8.66
CA LEU A 289 -11.24 14.12 9.76
C LEU A 289 -11.09 15.54 10.28
N HIS A 290 -9.85 16.02 10.38
CA HIS A 290 -9.53 17.34 10.91
C HIS A 290 -9.54 18.45 9.85
N GLY A 291 -10.01 18.13 8.63
CA GLY A 291 -10.27 19.10 7.57
C GLY A 291 -9.17 19.26 6.53
N GLU A 292 -7.95 18.79 6.80
CA GLU A 292 -6.88 18.82 5.78
C GLU A 292 -7.27 17.98 4.57
N VAL A 293 -6.91 18.47 3.39
CA VAL A 293 -7.09 17.73 2.13
C VAL A 293 -5.74 17.17 1.69
N LEU A 294 -5.68 15.85 1.59
CA LEU A 294 -4.52 15.14 1.12
C LEU A 294 -4.65 14.92 -0.39
N ILE A 295 -3.64 15.34 -1.14
CA ILE A 295 -3.57 15.28 -2.59
C ILE A 295 -2.36 14.41 -2.95
N GLY A 296 -2.57 13.38 -3.73
CA GLY A 296 -1.52 12.45 -4.14
C GLY A 296 -1.87 11.71 -5.41
N SER A 297 -0.98 10.98 -5.99
CA SER A 297 0.43 10.99 -5.70
C SER A 297 1.22 10.75 -6.99
N THR A 298 2.44 11.19 -7.02
CA THR A 298 3.32 10.82 -8.12
C THR A 298 3.68 9.34 -8.06
N THR A 299 4.19 8.80 -9.17
CA THR A 299 4.72 7.43 -9.26
C THR A 299 6.04 7.49 -10.03
N GLU A 300 7.17 7.29 -9.32
CA GLU A 300 8.49 7.58 -9.87
C GLU A 300 9.50 6.50 -9.48
N ARG A 301 10.19 5.92 -10.47
CA ARG A 301 11.30 4.97 -10.27
C ARG A 301 12.62 5.75 -10.14
N VAL A 302 12.95 6.19 -8.94
CA VAL A 302 14.13 7.04 -8.63
C VAL A 302 15.00 6.44 -7.51
N GLY A 303 14.92 5.14 -7.32
CA GLY A 303 15.61 4.46 -6.21
C GLY A 303 15.08 4.94 -4.85
N PHE A 304 15.98 5.04 -3.88
CA PHE A 304 15.64 5.43 -2.51
C PHE A 304 15.60 6.96 -2.27
N ASP A 305 15.53 7.76 -3.34
CA ASP A 305 15.39 9.21 -3.22
C ASP A 305 14.00 9.59 -2.71
N VAL A 306 13.94 10.29 -1.58
CA VAL A 306 12.72 10.80 -0.93
C VAL A 306 12.53 12.31 -1.10
N SER A 307 13.29 12.93 -1.99
CA SER A 307 13.16 14.35 -2.28
C SER A 307 11.79 14.68 -2.89
N VAL A 308 11.35 15.92 -2.67
CA VAL A 308 10.14 16.47 -3.28
C VAL A 308 10.55 17.47 -4.36
N THR A 309 9.96 17.36 -5.54
CA THR A 309 10.28 18.20 -6.68
C THR A 309 9.20 19.23 -6.97
N PRO A 310 9.56 20.44 -7.47
CA PRO A 310 8.57 21.42 -7.91
C PRO A 310 7.63 20.90 -8.99
N GLU A 311 8.11 20.05 -9.89
CA GLU A 311 7.32 19.43 -10.96
C GLU A 311 6.23 18.53 -10.37
N GLY A 312 6.58 17.61 -9.45
CA GLY A 312 5.62 16.70 -8.80
C GLY A 312 4.55 17.48 -8.03
N VAL A 313 4.95 18.44 -7.20
CA VAL A 313 4.01 19.28 -6.43
C VAL A 313 3.09 20.07 -7.35
N SER A 314 3.65 20.71 -8.40
CA SER A 314 2.87 21.49 -9.35
C SER A 314 1.87 20.61 -10.12
N GLY A 315 2.26 19.41 -10.53
CA GLY A 315 1.38 18.46 -11.21
C GLY A 315 0.18 18.08 -10.34
N LEU A 316 0.44 17.70 -9.09
CA LEU A 316 -0.60 17.34 -8.11
C LEU A 316 -1.54 18.51 -7.81
N CYS A 317 -1.00 19.72 -7.60
CA CYS A 317 -1.82 20.92 -7.35
C CYS A 317 -2.70 21.26 -8.56
N LYS A 318 -2.18 21.18 -9.78
CA LYS A 318 -2.96 21.41 -11.00
C LYS A 318 -4.11 20.40 -11.14
N GLY A 319 -3.84 19.13 -10.93
CA GLY A 319 -4.85 18.07 -10.95
C GLY A 319 -5.95 18.30 -9.91
N ALA A 320 -5.55 18.64 -8.69
CA ALA A 320 -6.49 18.90 -7.59
C ALA A 320 -7.37 20.13 -7.84
N VAL A 321 -6.78 21.23 -8.31
CA VAL A 321 -7.52 22.47 -8.63
C VAL A 321 -8.47 22.26 -9.81
N ARG A 322 -8.07 21.48 -10.82
CA ARG A 322 -8.98 21.10 -11.92
C ARG A 322 -10.19 20.34 -11.40
N ALA A 323 -9.98 19.36 -10.50
CA ALA A 323 -11.06 18.55 -9.95
C ALA A 323 -11.94 19.34 -8.97
N VAL A 324 -11.32 20.09 -8.07
CA VAL A 324 -11.98 20.86 -7.01
C VAL A 324 -11.47 22.31 -7.05
N PRO A 325 -12.09 23.20 -7.85
CA PRO A 325 -11.61 24.57 -8.08
C PRO A 325 -11.40 25.40 -6.81
N LEU A 326 -12.13 25.09 -5.72
CA LEU A 326 -11.94 25.74 -4.43
C LEU A 326 -10.50 25.63 -3.91
N LEU A 327 -9.82 24.52 -4.19
CA LEU A 327 -8.47 24.26 -3.69
C LEU A 327 -7.41 25.26 -4.18
N GLN A 328 -7.68 26.04 -5.25
CA GLN A 328 -6.78 27.09 -5.70
C GLN A 328 -6.53 28.19 -4.65
N HIS A 329 -7.45 28.33 -3.69
CA HIS A 329 -7.38 29.36 -2.65
C HIS A 329 -6.89 28.81 -1.30
N VAL A 330 -6.55 27.54 -1.23
CA VAL A 330 -6.20 26.86 0.02
C VAL A 330 -4.69 26.72 0.15
N GLY A 331 -4.14 27.16 1.29
CA GLY A 331 -2.71 27.10 1.53
C GLY A 331 -2.19 25.66 1.66
N ILE A 332 -0.97 25.43 1.20
CA ILE A 332 -0.26 24.17 1.41
C ILE A 332 0.31 24.16 2.84
N LYS A 333 0.02 23.11 3.61
CA LYS A 333 0.54 22.89 4.95
C LYS A 333 1.84 22.11 4.95
N ARG A 334 1.94 21.07 4.09
CA ARG A 334 3.10 20.18 4.02
C ARG A 334 3.19 19.49 2.66
N VAL A 335 4.43 19.21 2.25
CA VAL A 335 4.75 18.32 1.13
C VAL A 335 5.78 17.29 1.59
N TRP A 336 5.65 16.03 1.16
CA TRP A 336 6.62 14.98 1.47
C TRP A 336 6.49 13.85 0.46
N ALA A 337 7.40 12.88 0.54
CA ALA A 337 7.38 11.69 -0.29
C ALA A 337 7.54 10.43 0.53
N GLY A 338 7.10 9.29 -0.04
CA GLY A 338 7.34 7.97 0.50
C GLY A 338 7.70 6.98 -0.59
N LEU A 339 8.33 5.90 -0.18
CA LEU A 339 8.81 4.82 -1.05
C LEU A 339 7.87 3.62 -0.91
N ARG A 340 7.07 3.41 -1.92
CA ARG A 340 6.21 2.22 -2.01
C ARG A 340 7.07 1.00 -2.33
N PRO A 341 6.82 -0.16 -1.71
CA PRO A 341 7.45 -1.42 -2.09
C PRO A 341 6.80 -1.93 -3.39
N GLY A 342 7.39 -1.61 -4.53
CA GLY A 342 6.93 -2.03 -5.85
C GLY A 342 7.40 -3.43 -6.21
N THR A 343 6.62 -4.13 -7.03
CA THR A 343 6.94 -5.36 -7.74
C THR A 343 6.59 -5.17 -9.20
N GLU A 344 7.17 -5.94 -10.11
CA GLU A 344 6.93 -5.75 -11.55
C GLU A 344 5.47 -6.01 -11.95
N ASP A 345 4.80 -6.92 -11.26
CA ASP A 345 3.39 -7.28 -11.48
C ASP A 345 2.40 -6.54 -10.54
N GLU A 346 2.90 -5.61 -9.74
CA GLU A 346 2.15 -4.85 -8.72
C GLU A 346 1.47 -5.70 -7.61
N LEU A 347 1.75 -7.02 -7.54
CA LEU A 347 1.22 -7.92 -6.53
C LEU A 347 2.18 -8.05 -5.34
N PRO A 348 1.67 -8.22 -4.11
CA PRO A 348 2.53 -8.45 -2.94
C PRO A 348 3.30 -9.77 -3.05
N ILE A 349 4.45 -9.83 -2.38
CA ILE A 349 5.21 -11.06 -2.19
C ILE A 349 5.00 -11.50 -0.74
N LEU A 350 4.32 -12.63 -0.58
CA LEU A 350 3.92 -13.19 0.71
C LEU A 350 4.39 -14.63 0.85
N GLY A 351 4.56 -15.07 2.11
CA GLY A 351 4.81 -16.48 2.40
C GLY A 351 6.28 -16.89 2.35
N PRO A 352 6.55 -18.20 2.51
CA PRO A 352 7.89 -18.75 2.57
C PRO A 352 8.60 -18.69 1.20
N VAL A 353 9.92 -18.82 1.25
CA VAL A 353 10.75 -19.02 0.04
C VAL A 353 11.05 -20.51 -0.09
N PRO A 354 10.80 -21.14 -1.26
CA PRO A 354 11.08 -22.56 -1.46
C PRO A 354 12.53 -22.94 -1.15
N GLY A 355 12.70 -24.03 -0.43
CA GLY A 355 14.02 -24.50 -0.03
C GLY A 355 14.73 -23.67 1.04
N ILE A 356 14.06 -22.66 1.60
CA ILE A 356 14.62 -21.84 2.68
C ILE A 356 13.73 -21.92 3.93
N GLU A 357 14.26 -22.52 4.98
CA GLU A 357 13.58 -22.60 6.26
C GLU A 357 13.77 -21.33 7.11
N GLY A 358 12.78 -21.00 7.92
CA GLY A 358 12.87 -19.90 8.89
C GLY A 358 12.83 -18.50 8.27
N TYR A 359 12.31 -18.36 7.03
CA TYR A 359 12.17 -17.06 6.37
C TYR A 359 10.82 -16.93 5.65
N ILE A 360 10.15 -15.81 5.87
CA ILE A 360 8.84 -15.47 5.27
C ILE A 360 8.88 -14.04 4.72
N ASN A 361 8.34 -13.84 3.52
CA ASN A 361 8.13 -12.51 2.94
C ASN A 361 6.75 -11.93 3.35
N ALA A 362 6.73 -10.63 3.62
CA ALA A 362 5.51 -9.86 3.90
C ALA A 362 5.66 -8.42 3.34
N SER A 363 5.78 -8.28 2.02
CA SER A 363 6.08 -6.99 1.38
C SER A 363 5.52 -6.91 -0.04
N GLY A 364 5.86 -5.85 -0.78
CA GLY A 364 5.48 -5.70 -2.19
C GLY A 364 4.05 -5.24 -2.43
N ALA A 365 3.30 -4.83 -1.40
CA ALA A 365 1.90 -4.41 -1.54
C ALA A 365 1.72 -3.04 -2.24
N PHE A 366 2.77 -2.47 -2.81
CA PHE A 366 2.81 -1.25 -3.62
C PHE A 366 1.93 -0.12 -3.04
N ARG A 367 0.78 0.18 -3.69
CA ARG A 367 -0.16 1.25 -3.28
C ARG A 367 -1.19 0.77 -2.26
N THR A 368 -1.42 -0.52 -2.16
CA THR A 368 -2.55 -1.13 -1.45
C THR A 368 -2.22 -1.56 -0.02
N GLY A 369 -1.01 -1.26 0.47
CA GLY A 369 -0.52 -1.75 1.76
C GLY A 369 -1.44 -1.49 2.96
N ILE A 370 -2.17 -0.36 2.97
CA ILE A 370 -3.14 -0.08 4.04
C ILE A 370 -4.34 -1.01 3.93
N VAL A 371 -5.03 -1.02 2.78
CA VAL A 371 -6.24 -1.84 2.61
C VAL A 371 -5.95 -3.33 2.73
N ALA A 372 -4.77 -3.79 2.29
CA ALA A 372 -4.38 -5.19 2.31
C ALA A 372 -3.84 -5.66 3.69
N ALA A 373 -3.43 -4.75 4.58
CA ALA A 373 -2.72 -5.08 5.81
C ALA A 373 -3.41 -6.13 6.69
N PRO A 374 -4.72 -6.06 6.97
CA PRO A 374 -5.37 -7.04 7.84
C PRO A 374 -5.27 -8.48 7.31
N LEU A 375 -5.58 -8.69 6.04
CA LEU A 375 -5.57 -10.03 5.47
C LEU A 375 -4.16 -10.53 5.18
N ILE A 376 -3.25 -9.67 4.70
CA ILE A 376 -1.83 -10.03 4.57
C ILE A 376 -1.28 -10.50 5.93
N ALA A 377 -1.57 -9.76 7.00
CA ALA A 377 -1.10 -10.13 8.34
C ALA A 377 -1.61 -11.50 8.77
N ARG A 378 -2.88 -11.79 8.49
CA ARG A 378 -3.50 -13.08 8.80
C ARG A 378 -2.86 -14.22 8.00
N LEU A 379 -2.68 -14.06 6.69
CA LEU A 379 -2.03 -15.06 5.84
C LEU A 379 -0.57 -15.32 6.25
N VAL A 380 0.18 -14.27 6.57
CA VAL A 380 1.57 -14.39 7.04
C VAL A 380 1.62 -15.07 8.42
N ALA A 381 0.70 -14.76 9.32
CA ALA A 381 0.61 -15.44 10.61
C ALA A 381 0.27 -16.92 10.44
N GLN A 382 -0.70 -17.26 9.60
CA GLN A 382 -1.06 -18.65 9.27
C GLN A 382 0.14 -19.41 8.69
N SER A 383 0.87 -18.79 7.75
CA SER A 383 2.12 -19.35 7.23
C SER A 383 3.16 -19.62 8.32
N THR A 384 3.27 -18.71 9.29
CA THR A 384 4.26 -18.78 10.37
C THR A 384 3.98 -19.93 11.36
N VAL A 385 2.69 -20.19 11.65
CA VAL A 385 2.28 -21.20 12.63
C VAL A 385 1.80 -22.50 11.99
N GLY A 386 1.80 -22.60 10.66
CA GLY A 386 1.38 -23.81 9.92
C GLY A 386 -0.13 -24.03 9.93
N GLU A 387 -0.93 -22.96 10.05
CA GLU A 387 -2.39 -23.00 9.88
C GLU A 387 -2.77 -23.04 8.39
N ALA A 388 -3.99 -23.53 8.11
CA ALA A 388 -4.56 -23.42 6.77
C ALA A 388 -4.82 -21.94 6.41
N TYR A 389 -4.58 -21.58 5.16
CA TYR A 389 -4.81 -20.22 4.69
C TYR A 389 -6.30 -19.93 4.47
N ASP A 390 -6.74 -18.74 4.85
CA ASP A 390 -8.10 -18.25 4.64
C ASP A 390 -8.43 -18.07 3.14
N MET A 391 -7.41 -17.94 2.30
CA MET A 391 -7.50 -17.87 0.84
C MET A 391 -6.22 -18.39 0.19
N PRO A 392 -6.25 -18.76 -1.12
CA PRO A 392 -5.05 -19.19 -1.84
C PRO A 392 -3.93 -18.16 -1.76
N ILE A 393 -2.72 -18.58 -1.33
CA ILE A 393 -1.52 -17.73 -1.23
C ILE A 393 -0.62 -17.87 -2.47
N GLU A 394 -0.80 -18.91 -3.28
CA GLU A 394 0.04 -19.25 -4.42
C GLU A 394 0.25 -18.08 -5.39
N PRO A 395 -0.76 -17.23 -5.71
CA PRO A 395 -0.57 -16.08 -6.59
C PRO A 395 0.41 -15.04 -6.04
N PHE A 396 0.71 -15.09 -4.74
CA PHE A 396 1.54 -14.11 -4.04
C PHE A 396 2.92 -14.65 -3.62
N LEU A 397 3.21 -15.91 -3.91
CA LEU A 397 4.51 -16.49 -3.62
C LEU A 397 5.59 -15.93 -4.55
N VAL A 398 6.84 -15.89 -4.06
CA VAL A 398 7.97 -15.33 -4.81
C VAL A 398 8.31 -16.16 -6.08
N GLU A 399 7.94 -17.44 -6.11
CA GLU A 399 8.18 -18.36 -7.23
C GLU A 399 7.54 -17.90 -8.55
N ARG A 400 6.50 -17.07 -8.50
CA ARG A 400 5.87 -16.54 -9.73
C ARG A 400 6.83 -15.70 -10.59
N PHE A 401 7.95 -15.25 -10.04
CA PHE A 401 9.01 -14.56 -10.78
C PHE A 401 10.05 -15.52 -11.40
N GLY A 402 9.82 -16.84 -11.34
CA GLY A 402 10.68 -17.87 -11.92
C GLY A 402 11.97 -18.13 -11.15
N GLU A 403 12.86 -18.95 -11.75
CA GLU A 403 14.12 -19.39 -11.12
C GLU A 403 15.08 -18.23 -10.79
N HIS A 404 15.00 -17.11 -11.49
CA HIS A 404 15.82 -15.93 -11.21
C HIS A 404 15.54 -15.31 -9.84
N ALA A 405 14.31 -15.45 -9.32
CA ALA A 405 13.97 -15.02 -7.95
C ALA A 405 14.54 -15.97 -6.88
N LEU A 406 14.92 -17.18 -7.27
CA LEU A 406 15.44 -18.22 -6.38
C LEU A 406 16.95 -18.42 -6.53
N ALA A 407 17.59 -17.82 -7.55
CA ALA A 407 19.00 -17.97 -7.80
C ALA A 407 19.80 -17.38 -6.63
N THR A 408 20.46 -18.26 -5.90
CA THR A 408 21.46 -17.88 -4.92
C THR A 408 22.56 -17.12 -5.67
N ALA A 409 22.79 -15.85 -5.36
CA ALA A 409 24.02 -15.19 -5.71
C ALA A 409 25.16 -16.04 -5.09
N GLY A 410 25.90 -16.74 -5.92
CA GLY A 410 27.09 -17.48 -5.46
C GLY A 410 28.01 -16.51 -4.72
N PRO A 411 28.78 -16.97 -3.74
CA PRO A 411 29.72 -16.13 -3.03
C PRO A 411 30.71 -15.54 -4.05
N SER A 412 30.70 -14.20 -4.20
CA SER A 412 31.73 -13.44 -4.93
C SER A 412 32.98 -13.32 -4.10
#